data_986d9983f00d8b3d433fca14ae2044f2
#
_entry.id   986d9983f00d8b3d433fca14ae2044f2
#
_cell.length_a   1.000
_cell.length_b   1.000
_cell.length_c   1.000
_cell.angle_alpha   90.00
_cell.angle_beta   90.00
_cell.angle_gamma   90.00
#
_symmetry.space_group_name_H-M   'P 1'
#
loop_
_entity.id
_entity.type
_entity.pdbx_description
1 polymer ?
#
loop_
_entity_poly.entity_id
_entity_poly.type
_entity_poly.pdbx_seq_one_letter_code
_entity_poly.pdbx_strand_id
1 'polypeptide(L)'
;LQDLLIWTTKGLSAVTTQLRREGKTVDASVNHLITENLFTTITNVNFDDDTIRARIEATLETKALLAQLADCSALPEAALWNGTTDEFAAKAVTVGVLSTENEDIRSLRELITYGLKGLAAYTSHANVLLKENEEIDAFLQRALAATLDDSLTADDLIALTLETGNYGVRGMAMLDTANTGAYGNPEITRVNIGVGKNPGILVSGHDLKDLEMLLEQTQGTGVDVYTHSEMLPAHYYPAFKKYPNFVGNYGNAWWKQKEEFERFHGPILMTTNCIVPPKDSYKDRLYTTGAAGYPGCTHIDGEIGAQKDFSALIEQAKHCSAPEELEHGEIIGGFAHNQVLALASQIVEAVNSGAIKKVVVMAGCDGRANSRNYYTDFARALPKDAVILTAGCAKYKYNKLNLGDINGIPRVLDAGQCNDSYSLAVIALKLKEVFGLDDINDLPIVYNIAWYEQKAVIVLLALLALGVKNIHLGPTLPAFLSPDVAKILTDTFGIAGIGTVEDDLKLFFGK
;
A
#
# COMPACT_ATOMS: atom_id res chain seq x y z
N LEU A 1 -3.83 5.64 -21.92
CA LEU A 1 -5.17 5.44 -21.34
C LEU A 1 -5.21 5.73 -19.84
N GLN A 2 -4.24 5.29 -19.04
CA GLN A 2 -4.24 5.58 -17.59
C GLN A 2 -4.22 7.09 -17.29
N ASP A 3 -3.47 7.89 -18.03
CA ASP A 3 -3.50 9.36 -17.89
C ASP A 3 -4.88 9.93 -18.19
N LEU A 4 -5.57 9.40 -19.20
CA LEU A 4 -6.93 9.82 -19.53
C LEU A 4 -7.93 9.41 -18.43
N LEU A 5 -7.79 8.20 -17.86
CA LEU A 5 -8.62 7.77 -16.74
C LEU A 5 -8.41 8.69 -15.52
N ILE A 6 -7.17 9.04 -15.19
CA ILE A 6 -6.87 9.98 -14.11
C ILE A 6 -7.50 11.35 -14.40
N TRP A 7 -7.33 11.87 -15.61
CA TRP A 7 -7.83 13.18 -15.99
C TRP A 7 -9.37 13.25 -15.99
N THR A 8 -10.05 12.23 -16.50
CA THR A 8 -11.52 12.15 -16.44
C THR A 8 -12.04 11.99 -15.01
N THR A 9 -11.29 11.26 -14.16
CA THR A 9 -11.58 11.14 -12.73
C THR A 9 -11.39 12.47 -11.99
N LYS A 10 -10.37 13.27 -12.35
CA LYS A 10 -10.22 14.66 -11.87
C LYS A 10 -11.43 15.50 -12.27
N GLY A 11 -11.92 15.34 -13.49
CA GLY A 11 -13.12 16.03 -13.98
C GLY A 11 -14.38 15.65 -13.21
N LEU A 12 -14.61 14.36 -12.98
CA LEU A 12 -15.72 13.87 -12.13
C LEU A 12 -15.59 14.41 -10.70
N SER A 13 -14.38 14.44 -10.15
CA SER A 13 -14.10 14.98 -8.82
C SER A 13 -14.38 16.48 -8.72
N ALA A 14 -14.17 17.25 -9.78
CA ALA A 14 -14.55 18.66 -9.84
C ALA A 14 -16.08 18.83 -9.76
N VAL A 15 -16.84 18.00 -10.49
CA VAL A 15 -18.31 18.01 -10.46
C VAL A 15 -18.84 17.62 -9.07
N THR A 16 -18.32 16.54 -8.46
CA THR A 16 -18.76 16.11 -7.12
C THR A 16 -18.40 17.12 -6.03
N THR A 17 -17.24 17.77 -6.17
CA THR A 17 -16.84 18.87 -5.27
C THR A 17 -17.81 20.06 -5.40
N GLN A 18 -18.22 20.41 -6.60
CA GLN A 18 -19.20 21.47 -6.85
C GLN A 18 -20.57 21.11 -6.26
N LEU A 19 -21.04 19.88 -6.43
CA LEU A 19 -22.28 19.40 -5.79
C LEU A 19 -22.25 19.58 -4.27
N ARG A 20 -21.15 19.19 -3.62
CA ARG A 20 -21.01 19.40 -2.16
C ARG A 20 -20.99 20.87 -1.77
N ARG A 21 -20.34 21.74 -2.55
CA ARG A 21 -20.38 23.20 -2.34
C ARG A 21 -21.79 23.77 -2.42
N GLU A 22 -22.65 23.18 -3.24
CA GLU A 22 -24.06 23.51 -3.38
C GLU A 22 -24.96 22.85 -2.31
N GLY A 23 -24.36 22.14 -1.35
CA GLY A 23 -25.08 21.45 -0.26
C GLY A 23 -25.78 20.14 -0.71
N LYS A 24 -25.37 19.57 -1.83
CA LYS A 24 -25.89 18.31 -2.36
C LYS A 24 -25.03 17.13 -1.90
N THR A 25 -25.66 15.97 -1.72
CA THR A 25 -24.98 14.73 -1.39
C THR A 25 -24.44 14.05 -2.65
N VAL A 26 -23.35 13.29 -2.48
CA VAL A 26 -22.79 12.42 -3.52
C VAL A 26 -23.02 10.98 -3.09
N ASP A 27 -23.52 10.17 -4.02
CA ASP A 27 -23.80 8.76 -3.75
C ASP A 27 -22.53 7.98 -3.47
N ALA A 28 -22.59 6.97 -2.59
CA ALA A 28 -21.46 6.11 -2.25
C ALA A 28 -20.89 5.39 -3.49
N SER A 29 -21.71 4.99 -4.43
CA SER A 29 -21.28 4.37 -5.70
C SER A 29 -20.35 5.27 -6.52
N VAL A 30 -20.58 6.59 -6.49
CA VAL A 30 -19.72 7.58 -7.14
C VAL A 30 -18.40 7.72 -6.42
N ASN A 31 -18.44 7.73 -5.08
CA ASN A 31 -17.22 7.74 -4.26
C ASN A 31 -16.35 6.50 -4.54
N HIS A 32 -16.98 5.32 -4.59
CA HIS A 32 -16.30 4.07 -4.93
C HIS A 32 -15.70 4.10 -6.34
N LEU A 33 -16.43 4.59 -7.34
CA LEU A 33 -15.93 4.71 -8.72
C LEU A 33 -14.64 5.55 -8.78
N ILE A 34 -14.64 6.73 -8.14
CA ILE A 34 -13.46 7.62 -8.09
C ILE A 34 -12.29 6.94 -7.38
N THR A 35 -12.54 6.34 -6.23
CA THR A 35 -11.55 5.63 -5.42
C THR A 35 -10.93 4.47 -6.19
N GLU A 36 -11.74 3.64 -6.83
CA GLU A 36 -11.26 2.51 -7.62
C GLU A 36 -10.52 2.93 -8.89
N ASN A 37 -10.95 4.00 -9.56
CA ASN A 37 -10.23 4.53 -10.71
C ASN A 37 -8.79 4.93 -10.34
N LEU A 38 -8.61 5.63 -9.23
CA LEU A 38 -7.28 5.99 -8.74
C LEU A 38 -6.48 4.75 -8.35
N PHE A 39 -7.09 3.81 -7.65
CA PHE A 39 -6.43 2.57 -7.25
C PHE A 39 -5.99 1.75 -8.47
N THR A 40 -6.86 1.60 -9.47
CA THR A 40 -6.56 0.88 -10.72
C THR A 40 -5.32 1.43 -11.44
N THR A 41 -5.02 2.72 -11.28
CA THR A 41 -3.87 3.39 -11.91
C THR A 41 -2.59 3.38 -11.06
N ILE A 42 -2.57 2.73 -9.90
CA ILE A 42 -1.34 2.49 -9.15
C ILE A 42 -0.43 1.54 -9.93
N THR A 43 0.86 1.71 -9.76
CA THR A 43 1.88 0.86 -10.39
C THR A 43 1.60 -0.63 -10.11
N ASN A 44 1.59 -1.42 -11.18
CA ASN A 44 1.43 -2.88 -11.13
C ASN A 44 0.07 -3.36 -10.55
N VAL A 45 -1.01 -2.61 -10.77
CA VAL A 45 -2.39 -3.03 -10.45
C VAL A 45 -3.06 -3.61 -11.67
N ASN A 46 -3.25 -2.81 -12.73
CA ASN A 46 -4.01 -3.22 -13.90
C ASN A 46 -3.26 -2.91 -15.20
N PHE A 47 -3.12 -3.93 -16.04
CA PHE A 47 -2.43 -3.89 -17.32
C PHE A 47 -3.41 -4.09 -18.50
N ASP A 48 -4.72 -4.17 -18.22
CA ASP A 48 -5.75 -4.45 -19.22
C ASP A 48 -6.34 -3.16 -19.76
N ASP A 49 -6.04 -2.88 -21.02
CA ASP A 49 -6.53 -1.69 -21.73
C ASP A 49 -8.06 -1.66 -21.86
N ASP A 50 -8.72 -2.81 -22.00
CA ASP A 50 -10.18 -2.86 -22.13
C ASP A 50 -10.84 -2.51 -20.80
N THR A 51 -10.31 -2.96 -19.68
CA THR A 51 -10.74 -2.56 -18.33
C THR A 51 -10.57 -1.05 -18.13
N ILE A 52 -9.43 -0.48 -18.54
CA ILE A 52 -9.18 0.97 -18.42
C ILE A 52 -10.18 1.78 -19.29
N ARG A 53 -10.46 1.33 -20.51
CA ARG A 53 -11.48 1.95 -21.39
C ARG A 53 -12.87 1.94 -20.77
N ALA A 54 -13.30 0.78 -20.27
CA ALA A 54 -14.60 0.65 -19.61
C ALA A 54 -14.73 1.58 -18.39
N ARG A 55 -13.65 1.74 -17.61
CA ARG A 55 -13.63 2.68 -16.49
C ARG A 55 -13.70 4.14 -16.93
N ILE A 56 -13.07 4.52 -18.05
CA ILE A 56 -13.20 5.87 -18.61
C ILE A 56 -14.65 6.11 -19.05
N GLU A 57 -15.26 5.17 -19.75
CA GLU A 57 -16.66 5.26 -20.19
C GLU A 57 -17.62 5.44 -19.00
N ALA A 58 -17.51 4.58 -17.98
CA ALA A 58 -18.33 4.68 -16.76
C ALA A 58 -18.12 6.02 -16.02
N THR A 59 -16.89 6.53 -16.02
CA THR A 59 -16.57 7.83 -15.41
C THR A 59 -17.22 8.98 -16.18
N LEU A 60 -17.19 8.95 -17.52
CA LEU A 60 -17.80 9.97 -18.35
C LEU A 60 -19.33 9.94 -18.26
N GLU A 61 -19.94 8.76 -18.25
CA GLU A 61 -21.40 8.59 -18.07
C GLU A 61 -21.85 9.14 -16.72
N THR A 62 -21.18 8.75 -15.62
CA THR A 62 -21.47 9.23 -14.27
C THR A 62 -21.32 10.75 -14.19
N LYS A 63 -20.24 11.28 -14.75
CA LYS A 63 -19.97 12.71 -14.79
C LYS A 63 -21.06 13.48 -15.55
N ALA A 64 -21.48 12.98 -16.71
CA ALA A 64 -22.53 13.61 -17.52
C ALA A 64 -23.87 13.67 -16.79
N LEU A 65 -24.22 12.64 -16.01
CA LEU A 65 -25.42 12.63 -15.18
C LEU A 65 -25.34 13.64 -14.04
N LEU A 66 -24.21 13.67 -13.32
CA LEU A 66 -24.03 14.56 -12.17
C LEU A 66 -23.88 16.03 -12.58
N ALA A 67 -23.29 16.31 -13.74
CA ALA A 67 -23.15 17.67 -14.26
C ALA A 67 -24.50 18.36 -14.54
N GLN A 68 -25.57 17.60 -14.74
CA GLN A 68 -26.93 18.15 -14.86
C GLN A 68 -27.49 18.67 -13.54
N LEU A 69 -26.88 18.28 -12.43
CA LEU A 69 -27.31 18.62 -11.08
C LEU A 69 -26.47 19.74 -10.46
N ALA A 70 -25.38 20.19 -11.07
CA ALA A 70 -24.44 21.17 -10.56
C ALA A 70 -24.28 22.35 -11.52
N ASP A 71 -23.91 23.52 -10.99
CA ASP A 71 -23.45 24.62 -11.84
C ASP A 71 -21.98 24.38 -12.27
N CYS A 72 -21.81 23.84 -13.47
CA CYS A 72 -20.51 23.51 -14.05
C CYS A 72 -19.89 24.65 -14.86
N SER A 73 -20.49 25.84 -14.90
CA SER A 73 -20.07 26.95 -15.80
C SER A 73 -18.64 27.45 -15.58
N ALA A 74 -18.11 27.30 -14.37
CA ALA A 74 -16.76 27.72 -14.00
C ALA A 74 -15.78 26.52 -13.78
N LEU A 75 -16.21 25.31 -14.10
CA LEU A 75 -15.37 24.12 -13.91
C LEU A 75 -14.35 23.94 -15.05
N PRO A 76 -13.21 23.27 -14.77
CA PRO A 76 -12.16 23.04 -15.76
C PRO A 76 -12.64 22.14 -16.90
N GLU A 77 -11.89 22.14 -18.01
CA GLU A 77 -12.19 21.33 -19.21
C GLU A 77 -12.47 19.86 -18.88
N ALA A 78 -11.72 19.27 -17.97
CA ALA A 78 -11.90 17.87 -17.56
C ALA A 78 -13.31 17.55 -17.03
N ALA A 79 -13.98 18.53 -16.41
CA ALA A 79 -15.35 18.39 -15.93
C ALA A 79 -16.38 18.45 -17.09
N LEU A 80 -16.03 19.12 -18.16
CA LEU A 80 -16.94 19.40 -19.30
C LEU A 80 -16.74 18.42 -20.47
N TRP A 81 -15.52 17.91 -20.66
CA TRP A 81 -15.20 17.01 -21.76
C TRP A 81 -15.95 15.68 -21.65
N ASN A 82 -16.60 15.25 -22.74
CA ASN A 82 -17.39 14.04 -22.80
C ASN A 82 -17.22 13.35 -24.17
N GLY A 83 -15.97 12.99 -24.49
CA GLY A 83 -15.62 12.34 -25.75
C GLY A 83 -16.01 10.88 -25.83
N THR A 84 -16.04 10.36 -27.04
CA THR A 84 -16.32 8.95 -27.35
C THR A 84 -15.04 8.10 -27.31
N THR A 85 -15.19 6.77 -27.29
CA THR A 85 -14.07 5.81 -27.26
C THR A 85 -13.07 6.03 -28.40
N ASP A 86 -13.52 6.45 -29.58
CA ASP A 86 -12.63 6.76 -30.71
C ASP A 86 -11.72 7.98 -30.48
N GLU A 87 -12.12 8.88 -29.58
CA GLU A 87 -11.39 10.09 -29.22
C GLU A 87 -10.38 9.86 -28.08
N PHE A 88 -10.46 8.74 -27.35
CA PHE A 88 -9.65 8.49 -26.15
C PHE A 88 -8.14 8.53 -26.42
N ALA A 89 -7.69 7.92 -27.51
CA ALA A 89 -6.27 7.89 -27.86
C ALA A 89 -5.73 9.28 -28.15
N ALA A 90 -6.47 10.10 -28.89
CA ALA A 90 -6.10 11.47 -29.22
C ALA A 90 -6.10 12.38 -27.98
N LYS A 91 -7.10 12.24 -27.11
CA LYS A 91 -7.19 13.02 -25.87
C LYS A 91 -6.10 12.64 -24.87
N ALA A 92 -5.79 11.35 -24.73
CA ALA A 92 -4.81 10.85 -23.77
C ALA A 92 -3.42 11.50 -23.93
N VAL A 93 -2.98 11.78 -25.15
CA VAL A 93 -1.66 12.42 -25.39
C VAL A 93 -1.62 13.90 -24.99
N THR A 94 -2.75 14.54 -24.75
CA THR A 94 -2.84 15.97 -24.40
C THR A 94 -3.01 16.24 -22.92
N VAL A 95 -3.34 15.21 -22.11
CA VAL A 95 -3.76 15.37 -20.70
C VAL A 95 -2.86 14.66 -19.70
N GLY A 96 -1.73 14.10 -20.15
CA GLY A 96 -0.78 13.38 -19.29
C GLY A 96 0.01 14.32 -18.37
N VAL A 97 0.88 13.72 -17.57
CA VAL A 97 1.72 14.41 -16.57
C VAL A 97 2.46 15.61 -17.16
N LEU A 98 2.99 15.47 -18.39
CA LEU A 98 3.77 16.51 -19.06
C LEU A 98 2.92 17.67 -19.63
N SER A 99 1.61 17.63 -19.52
CA SER A 99 0.74 18.74 -19.93
C SER A 99 0.88 19.99 -19.06
N THR A 100 1.40 19.84 -17.84
CA THR A 100 1.77 20.97 -16.97
C THR A 100 3.22 21.37 -17.27
N GLU A 101 3.43 22.54 -17.90
CA GLU A 101 4.75 22.99 -18.36
C GLU A 101 5.67 23.37 -17.21
N ASN A 102 5.17 24.08 -16.18
CA ASN A 102 5.97 24.47 -15.02
C ASN A 102 6.33 23.21 -14.21
N GLU A 103 7.63 22.95 -14.08
CA GLU A 103 8.16 21.72 -13.48
C GLU A 103 7.84 21.62 -11.98
N ASP A 104 7.87 22.72 -11.24
CA ASP A 104 7.57 22.72 -9.80
C ASP A 104 6.10 22.48 -9.55
N ILE A 105 5.22 23.17 -10.28
CA ILE A 105 3.77 22.95 -10.22
C ILE A 105 3.43 21.53 -10.63
N ARG A 106 4.01 21.01 -11.70
CA ARG A 106 3.85 19.62 -12.13
C ARG A 106 4.27 18.64 -11.05
N SER A 107 5.44 18.84 -10.47
CA SER A 107 6.00 18.03 -9.39
C SER A 107 5.06 17.98 -8.17
N LEU A 108 4.55 19.12 -7.73
CA LEU A 108 3.60 19.21 -6.60
C LEU A 108 2.24 18.56 -6.93
N ARG A 109 1.70 18.80 -8.14
CA ARG A 109 0.46 18.15 -8.59
C ARG A 109 0.60 16.62 -8.63
N GLU A 110 1.75 16.11 -9.08
CA GLU A 110 2.00 14.67 -9.09
C GLU A 110 2.22 14.11 -7.69
N LEU A 111 2.88 14.84 -6.80
CA LEU A 111 3.04 14.43 -5.41
C LEU A 111 1.68 14.28 -4.71
N ILE A 112 0.78 15.24 -4.92
CA ILE A 112 -0.62 15.16 -4.44
C ILE A 112 -1.34 13.98 -5.10
N THR A 113 -1.33 13.89 -6.42
CA THR A 113 -2.03 12.83 -7.17
C THR A 113 -1.56 11.44 -6.73
N TYR A 114 -0.26 11.23 -6.57
CA TYR A 114 0.29 9.95 -6.11
C TYR A 114 -0.05 9.67 -4.65
N GLY A 115 -0.04 10.69 -3.79
CA GLY A 115 -0.54 10.56 -2.43
C GLY A 115 -2.02 10.14 -2.40
N LEU A 116 -2.85 10.77 -3.23
CA LEU A 116 -4.28 10.45 -3.33
C LEU A 116 -4.53 9.05 -3.91
N LYS A 117 -3.70 8.56 -4.84
CA LYS A 117 -3.77 7.17 -5.31
C LYS A 117 -3.52 6.19 -4.14
N GLY A 118 -2.52 6.47 -3.31
CA GLY A 118 -2.24 5.66 -2.12
C GLY A 118 -3.38 5.70 -1.11
N LEU A 119 -3.95 6.89 -0.85
CA LEU A 119 -5.13 7.05 0.00
C LEU A 119 -6.32 6.27 -0.56
N ALA A 120 -6.57 6.36 -1.87
CA ALA A 120 -7.63 5.64 -2.55
C ALA A 120 -7.49 4.11 -2.40
N ALA A 121 -6.28 3.57 -2.51
CA ALA A 121 -6.04 2.14 -2.28
C ALA A 121 -6.44 1.72 -0.86
N TYR A 122 -6.03 2.44 0.16
CA TYR A 122 -6.37 2.13 1.54
C TYR A 122 -7.86 2.33 1.83
N THR A 123 -8.48 3.35 1.24
CA THR A 123 -9.92 3.57 1.33
C THR A 123 -10.69 2.43 0.66
N SER A 124 -10.27 1.99 -0.53
CA SER A 124 -10.87 0.85 -1.24
C SER A 124 -10.83 -0.43 -0.41
N HIS A 125 -9.70 -0.73 0.23
CA HIS A 125 -9.59 -1.90 1.11
C HIS A 125 -10.52 -1.82 2.33
N ALA A 126 -10.76 -0.63 2.88
CA ALA A 126 -11.73 -0.43 3.95
C ALA A 126 -13.18 -0.56 3.46
N ASN A 127 -13.48 -0.04 2.25
CA ASN A 127 -14.81 -0.11 1.63
C ASN A 127 -15.25 -1.57 1.38
N VAL A 128 -14.33 -2.45 1.00
CA VAL A 128 -14.60 -3.90 0.84
C VAL A 128 -15.12 -4.52 2.15
N LEU A 129 -14.69 -3.99 3.30
CA LEU A 129 -15.18 -4.35 4.63
C LEU A 129 -16.36 -3.48 5.10
N LEU A 130 -17.03 -2.78 4.18
CA LEU A 130 -18.18 -1.91 4.41
C LEU A 130 -17.88 -0.77 5.42
N LYS A 131 -16.63 -0.28 5.41
CA LYS A 131 -16.23 0.93 6.14
C LYS A 131 -16.02 2.07 5.17
N GLU A 132 -16.79 3.13 5.38
CA GLU A 132 -16.82 4.34 4.56
C GLU A 132 -16.60 5.58 5.42
N ASN A 133 -16.09 6.64 4.82
CA ASN A 133 -15.91 7.91 5.49
C ASN A 133 -16.05 9.06 4.48
N GLU A 134 -17.21 9.74 4.52
CA GLU A 134 -17.54 10.86 3.62
C GLU A 134 -16.53 12.01 3.67
N GLU A 135 -15.88 12.28 4.81
CA GLU A 135 -14.87 13.32 4.90
C GLU A 135 -13.59 12.96 4.13
N ILE A 136 -13.22 11.67 4.14
CA ILE A 136 -12.08 11.17 3.35
C ILE A 136 -12.43 11.24 1.87
N ASP A 137 -13.62 10.80 1.47
CA ASP A 137 -14.08 10.82 0.09
C ASP A 137 -14.18 12.24 -0.45
N ALA A 138 -14.79 13.15 0.32
CA ALA A 138 -14.90 14.57 -0.04
C ALA A 138 -13.53 15.23 -0.18
N PHE A 139 -12.60 14.96 0.75
CA PHE A 139 -11.24 15.47 0.67
C PHE A 139 -10.52 14.96 -0.56
N LEU A 140 -10.52 13.64 -0.79
CA LEU A 140 -9.85 13.00 -1.92
C LEU A 140 -10.29 13.65 -3.24
N GLN A 141 -11.61 13.84 -3.42
CA GLN A 141 -12.17 14.43 -4.61
C GLN A 141 -11.84 15.91 -4.75
N ARG A 142 -11.92 16.68 -3.65
CA ARG A 142 -11.54 18.10 -3.63
C ARG A 142 -10.05 18.29 -3.96
N ALA A 143 -9.19 17.51 -3.34
CA ALA A 143 -7.75 17.61 -3.58
C ALA A 143 -7.36 17.19 -4.99
N LEU A 144 -8.01 16.14 -5.51
CA LEU A 144 -7.81 15.69 -6.87
C LEU A 144 -8.26 16.73 -7.90
N ALA A 145 -9.43 17.36 -7.70
CA ALA A 145 -9.92 18.45 -8.53
C ALA A 145 -9.00 19.68 -8.48
N ALA A 146 -8.44 19.99 -7.31
CA ALA A 146 -7.54 21.12 -7.12
C ALA A 146 -6.26 21.00 -7.97
N THR A 147 -5.84 19.80 -8.34
CA THR A 147 -4.70 19.61 -9.26
C THR A 147 -4.97 20.06 -10.69
N LEU A 148 -6.20 20.44 -11.03
CA LEU A 148 -6.59 21.05 -12.31
C LEU A 148 -6.65 22.59 -12.26
N ASP A 149 -6.52 23.19 -11.09
CA ASP A 149 -6.67 24.63 -10.89
C ASP A 149 -5.34 25.35 -11.13
N ASP A 150 -5.26 26.05 -12.26
CA ASP A 150 -4.05 26.80 -12.66
C ASP A 150 -3.86 28.12 -11.86
N SER A 151 -4.83 28.49 -11.02
CA SER A 151 -4.71 29.67 -10.13
C SER A 151 -3.96 29.35 -8.84
N LEU A 152 -3.79 28.08 -8.47
CA LEU A 152 -3.09 27.68 -7.26
C LEU A 152 -1.58 27.91 -7.39
N THR A 153 -1.01 28.54 -6.37
CA THR A 153 0.42 28.77 -6.25
C THR A 153 1.17 27.53 -5.75
N ALA A 154 2.49 27.54 -5.82
CA ALA A 154 3.32 26.49 -5.23
C ALA A 154 3.05 26.34 -3.72
N ASP A 155 2.90 27.44 -2.98
CA ASP A 155 2.61 27.42 -1.55
C ASP A 155 1.25 26.78 -1.25
N ASP A 156 0.21 27.07 -2.05
CA ASP A 156 -1.09 26.41 -1.94
C ASP A 156 -1.00 24.90 -2.15
N LEU A 157 -0.23 24.47 -3.14
CA LEU A 157 -0.02 23.06 -3.44
C LEU A 157 0.83 22.34 -2.38
N ILE A 158 1.81 23.04 -1.77
CA ILE A 158 2.57 22.50 -0.62
C ILE A 158 1.64 22.29 0.58
N ALA A 159 0.79 23.28 0.88
CA ALA A 159 -0.20 23.15 1.94
C ALA A 159 -1.15 21.97 1.70
N LEU A 160 -1.64 21.82 0.46
CA LEU A 160 -2.50 20.70 0.06
C LEU A 160 -1.79 19.35 0.13
N THR A 161 -0.47 19.32 -0.15
CA THR A 161 0.36 18.12 -0.01
C THR A 161 0.41 17.65 1.44
N LEU A 162 0.61 18.56 2.40
CA LEU A 162 0.61 18.23 3.83
C LEU A 162 -0.80 17.84 4.32
N GLU A 163 -1.84 18.52 3.83
CA GLU A 163 -3.22 18.13 4.11
C GLU A 163 -3.51 16.70 3.59
N THR A 164 -3.01 16.35 2.40
CA THR A 164 -3.08 14.99 1.86
C THR A 164 -2.43 13.98 2.81
N GLY A 165 -1.29 14.32 3.41
CA GLY A 165 -0.65 13.49 4.43
C GLY A 165 -1.52 13.27 5.67
N ASN A 166 -2.20 14.30 6.16
CA ASN A 166 -3.13 14.19 7.29
C ASN A 166 -4.29 13.24 6.97
N TYR A 167 -4.86 13.33 5.77
CA TYR A 167 -5.89 12.37 5.34
C TYR A 167 -5.32 10.97 5.08
N GLY A 168 -4.04 10.86 4.74
CA GLY A 168 -3.33 9.58 4.69
C GLY A 168 -3.33 8.85 6.05
N VAL A 169 -3.06 9.57 7.14
CA VAL A 169 -3.17 9.03 8.50
C VAL A 169 -4.60 8.56 8.78
N ARG A 170 -5.60 9.37 8.44
CA ARG A 170 -7.03 9.03 8.66
C ARG A 170 -7.46 7.82 7.82
N GLY A 171 -7.03 7.73 6.56
CA GLY A 171 -7.34 6.58 5.69
C GLY A 171 -6.72 5.28 6.19
N MET A 172 -5.48 5.31 6.63
CA MET A 172 -4.83 4.14 7.24
C MET A 172 -5.48 3.75 8.57
N ALA A 173 -5.88 4.72 9.39
CA ALA A 173 -6.62 4.49 10.64
C ALA A 173 -8.00 3.83 10.39
N MET A 174 -8.70 4.26 9.34
CA MET A 174 -9.97 3.67 8.93
C MET A 174 -9.77 2.21 8.51
N LEU A 175 -8.74 1.92 7.72
CA LEU A 175 -8.42 0.56 7.29
C LEU A 175 -8.00 -0.33 8.46
N ASP A 176 -7.18 0.17 9.39
CA ASP A 176 -6.81 -0.54 10.62
C ASP A 176 -8.06 -0.91 11.44
N THR A 177 -8.98 0.06 11.62
CA THR A 177 -10.25 -0.18 12.29
C THR A 177 -11.12 -1.22 11.56
N ALA A 178 -11.14 -1.20 10.23
CA ALA A 178 -11.89 -2.16 9.42
C ALA A 178 -11.31 -3.57 9.57
N ASN A 179 -10.00 -3.73 9.41
CA ASN A 179 -9.31 -5.01 9.51
C ASN A 179 -9.40 -5.60 10.93
N THR A 180 -9.09 -4.80 11.95
CA THR A 180 -9.11 -5.29 13.35
C THR A 180 -10.51 -5.55 13.85
N GLY A 181 -11.49 -4.77 13.38
CA GLY A 181 -12.89 -5.00 13.67
C GLY A 181 -13.46 -6.29 13.07
N ALA A 182 -13.00 -6.65 11.87
CA ALA A 182 -13.42 -7.87 11.18
C ALA A 182 -12.66 -9.13 11.66
N TYR A 183 -11.34 -9.01 11.87
CA TYR A 183 -10.46 -10.16 12.04
C TYR A 183 -9.75 -10.24 13.40
N GLY A 184 -9.97 -9.28 14.27
CA GLY A 184 -9.28 -9.14 15.56
C GLY A 184 -7.94 -8.40 15.42
N ASN A 185 -7.35 -8.02 16.56
CA ASN A 185 -6.03 -7.39 16.55
C ASN A 185 -4.96 -8.41 16.19
N PRO A 186 -3.99 -8.05 15.33
CA PRO A 186 -2.84 -8.90 15.09
C PRO A 186 -2.11 -9.26 16.39
N GLU A 187 -1.67 -10.50 16.46
CA GLU A 187 -0.95 -11.03 17.63
C GLU A 187 0.32 -11.73 17.20
N ILE A 188 1.30 -11.82 18.09
CA ILE A 188 2.59 -12.46 17.84
C ILE A 188 2.34 -13.89 17.34
N THR A 189 2.79 -14.18 16.13
CA THR A 189 2.53 -15.43 15.43
C THR A 189 3.78 -15.97 14.79
N ARG A 190 4.01 -17.29 14.94
CA ARG A 190 4.99 -18.04 14.18
C ARG A 190 4.31 -18.52 12.91
N VAL A 191 4.81 -18.12 11.76
CA VAL A 191 4.25 -18.46 10.46
C VAL A 191 5.17 -19.46 9.78
N ASN A 192 4.62 -20.63 9.42
CA ASN A 192 5.32 -21.65 8.65
C ASN A 192 5.71 -21.11 7.26
N ILE A 193 6.93 -21.40 6.80
CA ILE A 193 7.42 -21.05 5.46
C ILE A 193 7.72 -22.28 4.60
N GLY A 194 7.43 -23.48 5.09
CA GLY A 194 7.47 -24.72 4.34
C GLY A 194 6.14 -25.01 3.65
N VAL A 195 6.05 -26.17 3.01
CA VAL A 195 4.87 -26.60 2.26
C VAL A 195 4.29 -27.92 2.80
N GLY A 196 2.99 -28.12 2.57
CA GLY A 196 2.30 -29.39 2.81
C GLY A 196 2.38 -30.33 1.61
N LYS A 197 1.56 -31.40 1.68
CA LYS A 197 1.52 -32.43 0.62
C LYS A 197 0.31 -32.27 -0.31
N ASN A 198 -0.62 -31.41 0.02
CA ASN A 198 -1.82 -31.16 -0.77
C ASN A 198 -1.53 -30.17 -1.89
N PRO A 199 -2.31 -30.20 -2.98
CA PRO A 199 -2.32 -29.11 -3.95
C PRO A 199 -2.69 -27.81 -3.26
N GLY A 200 -2.19 -26.67 -3.74
CA GLY A 200 -2.36 -25.39 -3.09
C GLY A 200 -2.84 -24.27 -4.01
N ILE A 201 -3.40 -23.26 -3.38
CA ILE A 201 -3.69 -21.93 -3.96
C ILE A 201 -2.79 -20.92 -3.28
N LEU A 202 -2.13 -20.06 -4.08
CA LEU A 202 -1.29 -18.98 -3.60
C LEU A 202 -2.05 -17.67 -3.68
N VAL A 203 -2.15 -16.94 -2.56
CA VAL A 203 -2.83 -15.66 -2.50
C VAL A 203 -1.82 -14.54 -2.28
N SER A 204 -1.79 -13.57 -3.20
CA SER A 204 -0.92 -12.39 -3.13
C SER A 204 -1.74 -11.10 -3.23
N GLY A 205 -1.17 -10.00 -2.79
CA GLY A 205 -1.87 -8.71 -2.68
C GLY A 205 -2.22 -8.37 -1.23
N HIS A 206 -3.32 -7.64 -1.02
CA HIS A 206 -3.58 -7.00 0.28
C HIS A 206 -4.97 -7.31 0.85
N ASP A 207 -5.94 -7.74 0.03
CA ASP A 207 -7.34 -7.83 0.40
C ASP A 207 -7.61 -9.06 1.30
N LEU A 208 -7.88 -8.78 2.59
CA LEU A 208 -8.18 -9.81 3.58
C LEU A 208 -9.58 -10.41 3.41
N LYS A 209 -10.53 -9.67 2.80
CA LYS A 209 -11.88 -10.19 2.56
C LYS A 209 -11.87 -11.24 1.44
N ASP A 210 -11.10 -11.02 0.40
CA ASP A 210 -10.91 -12.04 -0.65
C ASP A 210 -10.27 -13.32 -0.08
N LEU A 211 -9.27 -13.17 0.80
CA LEU A 211 -8.67 -14.31 1.48
C LEU A 211 -9.69 -15.05 2.37
N GLU A 212 -10.50 -14.32 3.13
CA GLU A 212 -11.55 -14.92 3.97
C GLU A 212 -12.50 -15.77 3.13
N MET A 213 -13.06 -15.18 2.05
CA MET A 213 -13.98 -15.87 1.15
C MET A 213 -13.35 -17.12 0.51
N LEU A 214 -12.09 -17.04 0.11
CA LEU A 214 -11.35 -18.17 -0.43
C LEU A 214 -11.15 -19.27 0.62
N LEU A 215 -10.74 -18.91 1.84
CA LEU A 215 -10.57 -19.87 2.94
C LEU A 215 -11.87 -20.57 3.30
N GLU A 216 -12.98 -19.85 3.27
CA GLU A 216 -14.30 -20.45 3.50
C GLU A 216 -14.68 -21.47 2.41
N GLN A 217 -14.43 -21.13 1.13
CA GLN A 217 -14.77 -21.99 0.00
C GLN A 217 -13.82 -23.17 -0.18
N THR A 218 -12.61 -23.11 0.36
CA THR A 218 -11.61 -24.21 0.26
C THR A 218 -11.73 -25.23 1.38
N GLN A 219 -12.53 -24.97 2.43
CA GLN A 219 -12.69 -25.92 3.54
C GLN A 219 -13.21 -27.30 3.05
N GLY A 220 -12.54 -28.37 3.47
CA GLY A 220 -12.92 -29.73 3.14
C GLY A 220 -12.68 -30.15 1.69
N THR A 221 -12.08 -29.32 0.86
CA THR A 221 -11.80 -29.62 -0.55
C THR A 221 -10.51 -30.39 -0.79
N GLY A 222 -9.64 -30.49 0.22
CA GLY A 222 -8.30 -31.07 0.09
C GLY A 222 -7.28 -30.12 -0.54
N VAL A 223 -7.62 -28.83 -0.69
CA VAL A 223 -6.75 -27.79 -1.23
C VAL A 223 -6.22 -26.92 -0.09
N ASP A 224 -4.92 -26.73 -0.03
CA ASP A 224 -4.25 -25.86 0.91
C ASP A 224 -4.17 -24.42 0.38
N VAL A 225 -4.12 -23.43 1.30
CA VAL A 225 -3.97 -22.02 0.94
C VAL A 225 -2.69 -21.48 1.56
N TYR A 226 -1.92 -20.79 0.73
CA TYR A 226 -0.68 -20.13 1.10
C TYR A 226 -0.74 -18.65 0.81
N THR A 227 -0.06 -17.84 1.62
CA THR A 227 0.13 -16.42 1.35
C THR A 227 1.45 -16.16 0.64
N HIS A 228 1.51 -15.03 -0.07
CA HIS A 228 2.72 -14.52 -0.69
C HIS A 228 2.78 -13.00 -0.47
N SER A 229 4.01 -12.48 -0.28
CA SER A 229 4.26 -11.03 -0.25
C SER A 229 3.43 -10.30 0.83
N GLU A 230 2.62 -9.29 0.45
CA GLU A 230 1.83 -8.49 1.38
C GLU A 230 0.66 -9.26 2.04
N MET A 231 0.37 -10.48 1.62
CA MET A 231 -0.65 -11.31 2.28
C MET A 231 -0.12 -12.06 3.51
N LEU A 232 1.20 -12.15 3.71
CA LEU A 232 1.82 -12.76 4.90
C LEU A 232 1.18 -12.31 6.22
N PRO A 233 0.90 -11.02 6.45
CA PRO A 233 0.33 -10.56 7.71
C PRO A 233 -1.07 -11.09 8.03
N ALA A 234 -1.78 -11.66 7.08
CA ALA A 234 -3.06 -12.33 7.34
C ALA A 234 -2.95 -13.41 8.43
N HIS A 235 -1.80 -14.10 8.51
CA HIS A 235 -1.54 -15.09 9.53
C HIS A 235 -1.52 -14.53 10.96
N TYR A 236 -1.33 -13.22 11.13
CA TYR A 236 -1.27 -12.57 12.44
C TYR A 236 -2.66 -12.33 13.04
N TYR A 237 -3.71 -12.32 12.23
CA TYR A 237 -5.08 -12.05 12.67
C TYR A 237 -5.73 -13.30 13.28
N PRO A 238 -6.32 -13.21 14.48
CA PRO A 238 -6.94 -14.34 15.15
C PRO A 238 -8.00 -15.07 14.32
N ALA A 239 -8.82 -14.31 13.56
CA ALA A 239 -9.91 -14.86 12.78
C ALA A 239 -9.51 -15.89 11.73
N PHE A 240 -8.28 -15.78 11.19
CA PHE A 240 -7.79 -16.72 10.17
C PHE A 240 -7.19 -18.00 10.74
N LYS A 241 -6.86 -18.04 12.02
CA LYS A 241 -6.23 -19.20 12.68
C LYS A 241 -7.14 -20.42 12.83
N LYS A 242 -8.44 -20.23 12.60
CA LYS A 242 -9.42 -21.33 12.62
C LYS A 242 -9.39 -22.24 11.39
N TYR A 243 -8.71 -21.84 10.31
CA TYR A 243 -8.69 -22.59 9.04
C TYR A 243 -7.49 -23.55 8.99
N PRO A 244 -7.71 -24.89 9.09
CA PRO A 244 -6.61 -25.85 9.12
C PRO A 244 -5.85 -25.95 7.81
N ASN A 245 -6.48 -25.57 6.68
CA ASN A 245 -5.87 -25.54 5.36
C ASN A 245 -5.15 -24.21 5.03
N PHE A 246 -5.05 -23.29 5.98
CA PHE A 246 -4.26 -22.06 5.88
C PHE A 246 -2.84 -22.34 6.38
N VAL A 247 -1.95 -22.80 5.50
CA VAL A 247 -0.74 -23.55 5.84
C VAL A 247 0.44 -22.66 6.23
N GLY A 248 0.66 -21.57 5.50
CA GLY A 248 1.82 -20.71 5.73
C GLY A 248 2.07 -19.71 4.61
N ASN A 249 3.25 -19.09 4.65
CA ASN A 249 3.70 -18.15 3.64
C ASN A 249 4.68 -18.83 2.69
N TYR A 250 4.49 -18.68 1.40
CA TYR A 250 5.33 -19.21 0.36
C TYR A 250 6.20 -18.12 -0.26
N GLY A 251 7.50 -18.30 -0.22
CA GLY A 251 8.44 -17.41 -0.89
C GLY A 251 8.60 -16.03 -0.23
N ASN A 252 8.81 -15.03 -1.06
CA ASN A 252 9.24 -13.69 -0.68
C ASN A 252 8.24 -12.60 -1.09
N ALA A 253 8.77 -11.46 -1.52
CA ALA A 253 7.98 -10.33 -1.97
C ALA A 253 7.77 -10.36 -3.50
N TRP A 254 6.99 -9.40 -3.99
CA TRP A 254 6.58 -9.25 -5.38
C TRP A 254 7.71 -9.39 -6.42
N TRP A 255 8.94 -8.96 -6.11
CA TRP A 255 10.08 -9.03 -7.04
C TRP A 255 10.59 -10.45 -7.31
N LYS A 256 10.09 -11.45 -6.56
CA LYS A 256 10.40 -12.87 -6.74
C LYS A 256 9.31 -13.67 -7.47
N GLN A 257 8.20 -13.05 -7.83
CA GLN A 257 7.03 -13.72 -8.43
C GLN A 257 7.40 -14.64 -9.61
N LYS A 258 8.26 -14.17 -10.54
CA LYS A 258 8.59 -14.94 -11.74
C LYS A 258 9.25 -16.31 -11.46
N GLU A 259 9.96 -16.41 -10.37
CA GLU A 259 10.66 -17.62 -9.95
C GLU A 259 9.75 -18.47 -9.05
N GLU A 260 9.08 -17.84 -8.12
CA GLU A 260 8.31 -18.49 -7.06
C GLU A 260 6.95 -18.99 -7.57
N PHE A 261 6.25 -18.20 -8.40
CA PHE A 261 4.96 -18.61 -8.98
C PHE A 261 5.09 -19.80 -9.95
N GLU A 262 6.19 -19.88 -10.67
CA GLU A 262 6.48 -21.03 -11.52
C GLU A 262 6.62 -22.33 -10.72
N ARG A 263 7.29 -22.28 -9.57
CA ARG A 263 7.56 -23.41 -8.68
C ARG A 263 6.40 -23.74 -7.74
N PHE A 264 5.40 -22.87 -7.64
CA PHE A 264 4.23 -23.11 -6.78
C PHE A 264 3.32 -24.22 -7.33
N HIS A 265 3.28 -24.40 -8.64
CA HIS A 265 2.50 -25.39 -9.40
C HIS A 265 0.98 -25.19 -9.37
N GLY A 266 0.39 -24.64 -8.33
CA GLY A 266 -1.04 -24.38 -8.20
C GLY A 266 -1.48 -23.03 -8.74
N PRO A 267 -2.78 -22.72 -8.71
CA PRO A 267 -3.32 -21.43 -9.08
C PRO A 267 -2.83 -20.31 -8.14
N ILE A 268 -2.76 -19.09 -8.69
CA ILE A 268 -2.34 -17.89 -8.00
C ILE A 268 -3.48 -16.87 -8.08
N LEU A 269 -3.92 -16.32 -6.94
CA LEU A 269 -4.89 -15.25 -6.86
C LEU A 269 -4.18 -13.93 -6.51
N MET A 270 -4.22 -12.97 -7.45
CA MET A 270 -3.79 -11.60 -7.21
C MET A 270 -5.00 -10.77 -6.80
N THR A 271 -5.08 -10.42 -5.53
CA THR A 271 -6.23 -9.66 -4.98
C THR A 271 -6.13 -8.17 -5.25
N THR A 272 -4.90 -7.67 -5.38
CA THR A 272 -4.60 -6.23 -5.55
C THR A 272 -3.32 -6.05 -6.36
N ASN A 273 -2.66 -4.89 -6.22
CA ASN A 273 -1.42 -4.56 -6.89
C ASN A 273 -0.24 -5.47 -6.54
N CYS A 274 0.89 -5.13 -7.12
CA CYS A 274 2.16 -5.83 -7.16
C CYS A 274 2.19 -6.98 -8.18
N ILE A 275 1.41 -6.90 -9.26
CA ILE A 275 1.51 -7.85 -10.37
C ILE A 275 2.81 -7.59 -11.13
N VAL A 276 3.64 -8.63 -11.25
CA VAL A 276 4.76 -8.65 -12.20
C VAL A 276 4.28 -9.36 -13.45
N PRO A 277 4.51 -8.81 -14.66
CA PRO A 277 4.11 -9.46 -15.90
C PRO A 277 4.46 -10.96 -15.90
N PRO A 278 3.46 -11.84 -15.97
CA PRO A 278 3.66 -13.28 -15.76
C PRO A 278 4.44 -13.91 -16.89
N LYS A 279 5.11 -15.05 -16.58
CA LYS A 279 5.63 -15.94 -17.59
C LYS A 279 4.51 -16.80 -18.17
N ASP A 280 4.67 -17.25 -19.42
CA ASP A 280 3.73 -18.16 -20.07
C ASP A 280 3.56 -19.48 -19.30
N SER A 281 4.58 -19.89 -18.55
CA SER A 281 4.59 -21.14 -17.76
C SER A 281 3.58 -21.19 -16.60
N TYR A 282 3.03 -20.04 -16.18
CA TYR A 282 2.01 -19.97 -15.12
C TYR A 282 0.88 -18.98 -15.38
N LYS A 283 0.85 -18.32 -16.54
CA LYS A 283 -0.14 -17.32 -16.87
C LYS A 283 -1.57 -17.87 -16.90
N ASP A 284 -1.74 -19.11 -17.35
CA ASP A 284 -3.02 -19.83 -17.42
C ASP A 284 -3.61 -20.21 -16.05
N ARG A 285 -2.83 -20.10 -14.98
CA ARG A 285 -3.25 -20.33 -13.60
C ARG A 285 -3.14 -19.08 -12.71
N LEU A 286 -2.93 -17.91 -13.33
CA LEU A 286 -2.95 -16.63 -12.67
C LEU A 286 -4.36 -16.01 -12.77
N TYR A 287 -4.96 -15.76 -11.64
CA TYR A 287 -6.27 -15.12 -11.49
C TYR A 287 -6.12 -13.74 -10.87
N THR A 288 -6.98 -12.82 -11.28
CA THR A 288 -7.07 -11.47 -10.72
C THR A 288 -8.47 -11.20 -10.21
N THR A 289 -8.63 -10.24 -9.29
CA THR A 289 -9.94 -9.79 -8.82
C THR A 289 -9.89 -8.32 -8.42
N GLY A 290 -11.06 -7.68 -8.26
CA GLY A 290 -11.16 -6.28 -7.88
C GLY A 290 -10.51 -5.33 -8.90
N ALA A 291 -9.69 -4.40 -8.42
CA ALA A 291 -8.98 -3.45 -9.28
C ALA A 291 -7.82 -4.08 -10.07
N ALA A 292 -7.35 -5.26 -9.67
CA ALA A 292 -6.23 -5.94 -10.31
C ALA A 292 -6.63 -6.56 -11.65
N GLY A 293 -5.76 -6.48 -12.65
CA GLY A 293 -6.04 -7.05 -13.97
C GLY A 293 -4.78 -7.27 -14.80
N TYR A 294 -4.78 -8.33 -15.60
CA TYR A 294 -3.72 -8.60 -16.56
C TYR A 294 -4.28 -9.28 -17.82
N PRO A 295 -3.91 -8.81 -19.04
CA PRO A 295 -4.44 -9.36 -20.29
C PRO A 295 -4.22 -10.85 -20.43
N GLY A 296 -5.31 -11.60 -20.70
CA GLY A 296 -5.29 -13.05 -20.87
C GLY A 296 -5.20 -13.86 -19.58
N CYS A 297 -5.32 -13.23 -18.41
CA CYS A 297 -5.56 -13.90 -17.13
C CYS A 297 -7.06 -13.90 -16.81
N THR A 298 -7.53 -14.92 -16.11
CA THR A 298 -8.94 -14.98 -15.68
C THR A 298 -9.19 -13.96 -14.57
N HIS A 299 -10.18 -13.09 -14.77
CA HIS A 299 -10.63 -12.16 -13.75
C HIS A 299 -11.85 -12.73 -13.01
N ILE A 300 -11.87 -12.60 -11.70
CA ILE A 300 -13.00 -12.98 -10.85
C ILE A 300 -13.72 -11.71 -10.42
N ASP A 301 -14.89 -11.51 -10.99
CA ASP A 301 -15.74 -10.36 -10.69
C ASP A 301 -16.38 -10.45 -9.31
N GLY A 302 -16.77 -9.30 -8.76
CA GLY A 302 -17.54 -9.19 -7.54
C GLY A 302 -17.72 -7.74 -7.13
N GLU A 303 -18.92 -7.42 -6.65
CA GLU A 303 -19.23 -6.10 -6.11
C GLU A 303 -18.78 -5.98 -4.65
N ILE A 304 -18.60 -4.75 -4.17
CA ILE A 304 -18.28 -4.46 -2.78
C ILE A 304 -19.37 -5.06 -1.87
N GLY A 305 -18.93 -5.86 -0.89
CA GLY A 305 -19.81 -6.55 0.07
C GLY A 305 -20.49 -7.82 -0.46
N ALA A 306 -20.35 -8.16 -1.74
CA ALA A 306 -20.88 -9.40 -2.29
C ALA A 306 -19.89 -10.56 -2.16
N GLN A 307 -20.43 -11.78 -2.20
CA GLN A 307 -19.60 -12.99 -2.26
C GLN A 307 -19.04 -13.19 -3.66
N LYS A 308 -17.74 -13.41 -3.75
CA LYS A 308 -17.07 -13.81 -4.99
C LYS A 308 -17.06 -15.33 -5.15
N ASP A 309 -17.10 -15.81 -6.36
CA ASP A 309 -17.05 -17.24 -6.67
C ASP A 309 -15.63 -17.66 -7.06
N PHE A 310 -14.97 -18.39 -6.18
CA PHE A 310 -13.62 -18.93 -6.40
C PHE A 310 -13.63 -20.41 -6.88
N SER A 311 -14.78 -20.95 -7.29
CA SER A 311 -14.91 -22.37 -7.67
C SER A 311 -13.99 -22.77 -8.80
N ALA A 312 -13.82 -21.95 -9.84
CA ALA A 312 -12.93 -22.25 -10.96
C ALA A 312 -11.45 -22.38 -10.51
N LEU A 313 -11.01 -21.49 -9.62
CA LEU A 313 -9.69 -21.50 -9.03
C LEU A 313 -9.47 -22.77 -8.19
N ILE A 314 -10.46 -23.15 -7.38
CA ILE A 314 -10.42 -24.34 -6.51
C ILE A 314 -10.41 -25.61 -7.36
N GLU A 315 -11.23 -25.70 -8.39
CA GLU A 315 -11.25 -26.87 -9.30
C GLU A 315 -9.92 -27.03 -10.04
N GLN A 316 -9.33 -25.93 -10.53
CA GLN A 316 -8.00 -26.00 -11.13
C GLN A 316 -6.96 -26.51 -10.12
N ALA A 317 -6.99 -26.05 -8.88
CA ALA A 317 -6.06 -26.45 -7.83
C ALA A 317 -6.08 -27.96 -7.58
N LYS A 318 -7.26 -28.59 -7.55
CA LYS A 318 -7.44 -30.03 -7.31
C LYS A 318 -6.69 -30.91 -8.34
N HIS A 319 -6.40 -30.37 -9.51
CA HIS A 319 -5.69 -31.05 -10.58
C HIS A 319 -4.19 -30.73 -10.65
N CYS A 320 -3.71 -29.88 -9.74
CA CYS A 320 -2.31 -29.50 -9.66
C CYS A 320 -1.53 -30.38 -8.67
N SER A 321 -0.22 -30.44 -8.84
CA SER A 321 0.67 -31.02 -7.83
C SER A 321 0.83 -30.09 -6.63
N ALA A 322 1.30 -30.64 -5.50
CA ALA A 322 1.70 -29.83 -4.36
C ALA A 322 2.81 -28.84 -4.75
N PRO A 323 2.90 -27.70 -4.04
CA PRO A 323 3.98 -26.74 -4.26
C PRO A 323 5.37 -27.36 -4.03
N GLU A 324 6.35 -26.91 -4.80
CA GLU A 324 7.75 -27.24 -4.53
C GLU A 324 8.23 -26.46 -3.30
N GLU A 325 8.87 -27.16 -2.35
CA GLU A 325 9.41 -26.51 -1.15
C GLU A 325 10.58 -25.60 -1.52
N LEU A 326 10.47 -24.31 -1.23
CA LEU A 326 11.53 -23.32 -1.39
C LEU A 326 12.38 -23.18 -0.14
N GLU A 327 11.71 -23.22 1.01
CA GLU A 327 12.25 -22.93 2.33
C GLU A 327 11.51 -23.79 3.36
N HIS A 328 12.07 -23.93 4.52
CA HIS A 328 11.42 -24.57 5.68
C HIS A 328 11.73 -23.80 6.96
N GLY A 329 10.91 -24.01 7.98
CA GLY A 329 11.01 -23.31 9.26
C GLY A 329 9.86 -22.31 9.45
N GLU A 330 10.14 -21.32 10.27
CA GLU A 330 9.13 -20.33 10.68
C GLU A 330 9.72 -18.93 10.69
N ILE A 331 8.86 -17.93 10.48
CA ILE A 331 9.14 -16.51 10.72
C ILE A 331 8.16 -15.98 11.76
N ILE A 332 8.56 -14.93 12.48
CA ILE A 332 7.73 -14.33 13.54
C ILE A 332 7.29 -12.94 13.11
N GLY A 333 6.00 -12.65 13.30
CA GLY A 333 5.41 -11.32 13.07
C GLY A 333 4.19 -11.09 13.95
N GLY A 334 3.42 -10.03 13.66
CA GLY A 334 2.23 -9.68 14.44
C GLY A 334 2.48 -8.59 15.49
N PHE A 335 3.51 -7.78 15.29
CA PHE A 335 3.87 -6.66 16.18
C PHE A 335 3.19 -5.35 15.76
N ALA A 336 1.87 -5.39 15.49
CA ALA A 336 1.07 -4.19 15.31
C ALA A 336 0.94 -3.40 16.63
N HIS A 337 0.42 -2.18 16.54
CA HIS A 337 0.41 -1.25 17.69
C HIS A 337 -0.24 -1.83 18.95
N ASN A 338 -1.37 -2.52 18.84
CA ASN A 338 -2.04 -3.12 20.01
C ASN A 338 -1.12 -4.12 20.74
N GLN A 339 -0.43 -4.98 19.99
CA GLN A 339 0.50 -5.97 20.54
C GLN A 339 1.75 -5.32 21.13
N VAL A 340 2.33 -4.33 20.45
CA VAL A 340 3.53 -3.62 20.93
C VAL A 340 3.21 -2.80 22.18
N LEU A 341 2.04 -2.15 22.22
CA LEU A 341 1.60 -1.42 23.41
C LEU A 341 1.32 -2.32 24.61
N ALA A 342 0.90 -3.57 24.38
CA ALA A 342 0.82 -4.56 25.46
C ALA A 342 2.20 -4.92 26.04
N LEU A 343 3.27 -4.77 25.27
CA LEU A 343 4.66 -4.96 25.69
C LEU A 343 5.35 -3.65 26.10
N ALA A 344 4.62 -2.54 26.20
CA ALA A 344 5.20 -1.22 26.39
C ALA A 344 6.10 -1.12 27.63
N SER A 345 5.70 -1.74 28.75
CA SER A 345 6.53 -1.73 29.97
C SER A 345 7.90 -2.41 29.78
N GLN A 346 7.93 -3.52 29.05
CA GLN A 346 9.16 -4.25 28.75
C GLN A 346 10.06 -3.46 27.79
N ILE A 347 9.45 -2.82 26.78
CA ILE A 347 10.18 -1.97 25.81
C ILE A 347 10.77 -0.75 26.52
N VAL A 348 9.99 -0.07 27.34
CA VAL A 348 10.46 1.10 28.12
C VAL A 348 11.59 0.70 29.07
N GLU A 349 11.48 -0.43 29.76
CA GLU A 349 12.55 -0.95 30.61
C GLU A 349 13.82 -1.26 29.79
N ALA A 350 13.67 -1.89 28.64
CA ALA A 350 14.79 -2.19 27.74
C ALA A 350 15.47 -0.92 27.21
N VAL A 351 14.71 0.12 26.92
CA VAL A 351 15.25 1.44 26.51
C VAL A 351 15.95 2.13 27.69
N ASN A 352 15.31 2.20 28.85
CA ASN A 352 15.87 2.87 30.05
C ASN A 352 17.10 2.19 30.56
N SER A 353 17.21 0.85 30.48
CA SER A 353 18.39 0.09 30.84
C SER A 353 19.52 0.17 29.80
N GLY A 354 19.24 0.73 28.63
CA GLY A 354 20.18 0.77 27.49
C GLY A 354 20.34 -0.57 26.76
N ALA A 355 19.49 -1.55 27.04
CA ALA A 355 19.47 -2.81 26.32
C ALA A 355 18.98 -2.58 24.86
N ILE A 356 18.02 -1.66 24.66
CA ILE A 356 17.64 -1.10 23.36
C ILE A 356 18.08 0.37 23.32
N LYS A 357 19.03 0.69 22.46
CA LYS A 357 19.50 2.07 22.29
C LYS A 357 18.82 2.80 21.14
N LYS A 358 18.45 2.08 20.09
CA LYS A 358 17.75 2.66 18.94
C LYS A 358 16.74 1.70 18.33
N VAL A 359 15.65 2.27 17.87
CA VAL A 359 14.68 1.63 16.99
C VAL A 359 14.93 2.13 15.58
N VAL A 360 15.08 1.22 14.64
CA VAL A 360 15.24 1.53 13.22
C VAL A 360 13.94 1.20 12.50
N VAL A 361 13.24 2.20 12.04
CA VAL A 361 12.08 2.00 11.17
C VAL A 361 12.61 1.70 9.77
N MET A 362 12.56 0.44 9.39
CA MET A 362 12.86 -0.05 8.05
C MET A 362 11.56 -0.62 7.49
N ALA A 363 10.94 0.09 6.56
CA ALA A 363 9.62 -0.26 6.05
C ALA A 363 9.48 0.10 4.58
N GLY A 364 8.37 -0.29 3.96
CA GLY A 364 8.00 0.11 2.61
C GLY A 364 8.02 -1.01 1.59
N CYS A 365 8.19 -0.66 0.31
CA CYS A 365 7.97 -1.58 -0.79
C CYS A 365 9.24 -2.27 -1.28
N ASP A 366 10.36 -1.53 -1.32
CA ASP A 366 11.61 -1.89 -2.01
C ASP A 366 11.37 -2.45 -3.43
N GLY A 367 12.38 -2.82 -4.10
CA GLY A 367 12.32 -3.36 -5.45
C GLY A 367 13.36 -4.41 -5.75
N ARG A 368 13.38 -4.84 -6.99
CA ARG A 368 14.15 -6.00 -7.47
C ARG A 368 15.60 -5.73 -7.86
N ALA A 369 16.06 -4.48 -7.88
CA ALA A 369 17.43 -4.17 -8.33
C ALA A 369 18.49 -4.74 -7.39
N ASN A 370 19.59 -5.25 -7.93
CA ASN A 370 20.69 -5.83 -7.14
C ASN A 370 21.33 -4.82 -6.17
N SER A 371 21.36 -3.53 -6.54
CA SER A 371 21.78 -2.43 -5.65
C SER A 371 20.95 -2.31 -4.37
N ARG A 372 19.84 -3.03 -4.26
CA ARG A 372 18.93 -3.05 -3.11
C ARG A 372 19.28 -4.09 -2.05
N ASN A 373 20.40 -4.77 -2.16
CA ASN A 373 20.98 -5.54 -1.05
C ASN A 373 21.35 -4.67 0.14
N TYR A 374 21.44 -3.35 -0.06
CA TYR A 374 21.68 -2.37 1.00
C TYR A 374 20.85 -2.64 2.26
N TYR A 375 19.55 -2.85 2.15
CA TYR A 375 18.69 -3.07 3.32
C TYR A 375 18.99 -4.38 4.05
N THR A 376 19.33 -5.44 3.32
CA THR A 376 19.78 -6.71 3.91
C THR A 376 21.12 -6.54 4.64
N ASP A 377 22.07 -5.89 3.99
CA ASP A 377 23.42 -5.70 4.54
C ASP A 377 23.40 -4.71 5.71
N PHE A 378 22.59 -3.67 5.62
CA PHE A 378 22.35 -2.74 6.72
C PHE A 378 21.77 -3.46 7.96
N ALA A 379 20.73 -4.31 7.76
CA ALA A 379 20.15 -5.08 8.85
C ALA A 379 21.14 -6.04 9.51
N ARG A 380 22.00 -6.70 8.72
CA ARG A 380 23.08 -7.57 9.24
C ARG A 380 24.12 -6.82 10.06
N ALA A 381 24.41 -5.60 9.64
CA ALA A 381 25.46 -4.77 10.26
C ALA A 381 24.96 -3.93 11.45
N LEU A 382 23.64 -3.96 11.73
CA LEU A 382 23.06 -3.23 12.87
C LEU A 382 23.68 -3.64 14.20
N PRO A 383 23.99 -2.67 15.08
CA PRO A 383 24.40 -2.95 16.45
C PRO A 383 23.43 -3.88 17.18
N LYS A 384 23.94 -4.70 18.11
CA LYS A 384 23.11 -5.70 18.82
C LYS A 384 22.05 -5.07 19.74
N ASP A 385 22.21 -3.80 20.08
CA ASP A 385 21.30 -2.98 20.88
C ASP A 385 20.30 -2.16 20.03
N ALA A 386 20.12 -2.55 18.76
CA ALA A 386 19.15 -1.97 17.84
C ALA A 386 18.06 -2.98 17.47
N VAL A 387 16.80 -2.46 17.36
CA VAL A 387 15.61 -3.21 16.94
C VAL A 387 15.08 -2.64 15.66
N ILE A 388 14.68 -3.48 14.73
CA ILE A 388 13.99 -3.10 13.48
C ILE A 388 12.49 -3.14 13.72
N LEU A 389 11.80 -2.04 13.40
CA LEU A 389 10.35 -1.97 13.34
C LEU A 389 9.96 -1.82 11.87
N THR A 390 9.12 -2.73 11.36
CA THR A 390 8.86 -2.84 9.92
C THR A 390 7.39 -3.06 9.57
N ALA A 391 7.02 -2.66 8.37
CA ALA A 391 5.78 -2.97 7.67
C ALA A 391 6.01 -2.95 6.15
N GLY A 392 5.23 -3.71 5.39
CA GLY A 392 5.35 -3.75 3.93
C GLY A 392 6.36 -4.78 3.41
N CYS A 393 6.53 -4.81 2.09
CA CYS A 393 7.38 -5.81 1.40
C CYS A 393 8.87 -5.74 1.77
N ALA A 394 9.37 -4.58 2.18
CA ALA A 394 10.78 -4.41 2.55
C ALA A 394 11.24 -5.41 3.63
N LYS A 395 10.31 -5.86 4.49
CA LYS A 395 10.59 -6.88 5.53
C LYS A 395 11.31 -8.12 5.00
N TYR A 396 11.02 -8.53 3.77
CA TYR A 396 11.61 -9.73 3.17
C TYR A 396 13.12 -9.62 2.91
N LYS A 397 13.69 -8.43 3.04
CA LYS A 397 15.15 -8.23 3.02
C LYS A 397 15.83 -8.67 4.32
N TYR A 398 15.07 -8.80 5.41
CA TYR A 398 15.67 -9.06 6.74
C TYR A 398 14.81 -9.94 7.67
N ASN A 399 13.53 -10.21 7.40
CA ASN A 399 12.69 -10.99 8.31
C ASN A 399 13.07 -12.48 8.45
N LYS A 400 13.88 -12.99 7.52
CA LYS A 400 14.44 -14.35 7.56
C LYS A 400 15.90 -14.39 8.05
N LEU A 401 16.48 -13.23 8.43
CA LEU A 401 17.80 -13.17 9.04
C LEU A 401 17.72 -13.56 10.51
N ASN A 402 18.67 -14.38 10.97
CA ASN A 402 18.79 -14.68 12.39
C ASN A 402 19.54 -13.53 13.11
N LEU A 403 18.79 -12.48 13.46
CA LEU A 403 19.32 -11.32 14.18
C LEU A 403 19.27 -11.50 15.71
N GLY A 404 18.60 -12.54 16.21
CA GLY A 404 18.44 -12.81 17.64
C GLY A 404 17.35 -11.96 18.29
N ASP A 405 17.43 -11.84 19.61
CA ASP A 405 16.51 -11.08 20.45
C ASP A 405 17.25 -10.19 21.47
N ILE A 406 16.51 -9.29 22.10
CA ILE A 406 16.94 -8.49 23.24
C ILE A 406 15.95 -8.73 24.38
N ASN A 407 16.38 -9.46 25.41
CA ASN A 407 15.55 -9.81 26.56
C ASN A 407 14.22 -10.52 26.15
N GLY A 408 14.29 -11.39 25.13
CA GLY A 408 13.14 -12.11 24.60
C GLY A 408 12.30 -11.32 23.57
N ILE A 409 12.65 -10.07 23.28
CA ILE A 409 12.04 -9.26 22.23
C ILE A 409 12.80 -9.52 20.93
N PRO A 410 12.18 -10.06 19.86
CA PRO A 410 12.85 -10.25 18.58
C PRO A 410 13.39 -8.92 18.04
N ARG A 411 14.53 -8.96 17.38
CA ARG A 411 15.13 -7.75 16.80
C ARG A 411 14.48 -7.30 15.50
N VAL A 412 13.53 -8.05 14.96
CA VAL A 412 12.67 -7.65 13.84
C VAL A 412 11.22 -7.73 14.29
N LEU A 413 10.57 -6.59 14.40
CA LEU A 413 9.17 -6.43 14.80
C LEU A 413 8.35 -6.07 13.56
N ASP A 414 7.73 -7.09 12.97
CA ASP A 414 6.87 -6.92 11.80
C ASP A 414 5.44 -6.58 12.22
N ALA A 415 5.01 -5.36 11.91
CA ALA A 415 3.67 -4.87 12.22
C ALA A 415 2.61 -5.35 11.22
N GLY A 416 2.97 -5.65 9.96
CA GLY A 416 2.00 -6.09 8.98
C GLY A 416 2.23 -5.61 7.55
N GLN A 417 1.15 -5.36 6.83
CA GLN A 417 1.14 -4.83 5.46
C GLN A 417 1.65 -3.39 5.39
N CYS A 418 1.79 -2.84 4.19
CA CYS A 418 2.24 -1.45 4.02
C CYS A 418 1.32 -0.42 4.71
N ASN A 419 0.01 -0.65 4.75
CA ASN A 419 -0.95 0.17 5.50
C ASN A 419 -0.73 0.10 7.03
N ASP A 420 -0.12 -0.96 7.54
CA ASP A 420 0.25 -1.08 8.96
C ASP A 420 1.45 -0.18 9.34
N SER A 421 1.94 0.63 8.40
CA SER A 421 2.72 1.83 8.72
C SER A 421 1.97 2.76 9.68
N TYR A 422 0.63 2.68 9.72
CA TYR A 422 -0.18 3.29 10.77
C TYR A 422 0.22 2.82 12.17
N SER A 423 0.43 1.50 12.34
CA SER A 423 0.91 0.95 13.61
C SER A 423 2.27 1.51 14.01
N LEU A 424 3.18 1.70 13.04
CA LEU A 424 4.50 2.29 13.31
C LEU A 424 4.38 3.73 13.84
N ALA A 425 3.48 4.51 13.24
CA ALA A 425 3.19 5.88 13.67
C ALA A 425 2.55 5.92 15.07
N VAL A 426 1.56 5.07 15.33
CA VAL A 426 0.89 4.98 16.64
C VAL A 426 1.88 4.58 17.73
N ILE A 427 2.76 3.60 17.47
CA ILE A 427 3.82 3.19 18.40
C ILE A 427 4.75 4.36 18.72
N ALA A 428 5.22 5.08 17.70
CA ALA A 428 6.10 6.24 17.89
C ALA A 428 5.43 7.36 18.70
N LEU A 429 4.19 7.71 18.38
CA LEU A 429 3.41 8.70 19.11
C LEU A 429 3.20 8.30 20.58
N LYS A 430 2.91 7.03 20.82
CA LYS A 430 2.73 6.53 22.19
C LYS A 430 4.05 6.50 22.99
N LEU A 431 5.14 6.13 22.35
CA LEU A 431 6.47 6.20 22.99
C LEU A 431 6.83 7.65 23.31
N LYS A 432 6.55 8.60 22.41
CA LYS A 432 6.73 10.03 22.67
C LYS A 432 5.99 10.46 23.95
N GLU A 433 4.71 10.06 24.10
CA GLU A 433 3.88 10.35 25.27
C GLU A 433 4.48 9.72 26.55
N VAL A 434 4.84 8.43 26.49
CA VAL A 434 5.37 7.68 27.65
C VAL A 434 6.71 8.24 28.12
N PHE A 435 7.57 8.70 27.21
CA PHE A 435 8.86 9.32 27.55
C PHE A 435 8.72 10.83 27.89
N GLY A 436 7.51 11.41 27.80
CA GLY A 436 7.26 12.80 28.10
C GLY A 436 7.98 13.79 27.17
N LEU A 437 8.14 13.41 25.90
CA LEU A 437 8.84 14.24 24.90
C LEU A 437 7.86 15.19 24.19
N ASP A 438 8.31 16.38 23.86
CA ASP A 438 7.51 17.37 23.11
C ASP A 438 7.59 17.14 21.60
N ASP A 439 8.73 16.67 21.07
CA ASP A 439 8.95 16.39 19.67
C ASP A 439 9.12 14.89 19.41
N ILE A 440 8.46 14.35 18.39
CA ILE A 440 8.58 12.96 17.97
C ILE A 440 10.01 12.63 17.49
N ASN A 441 10.74 13.64 17.03
CA ASN A 441 12.12 13.51 16.55
C ASN A 441 13.17 13.37 17.67
N ASP A 442 12.77 13.57 18.93
CA ASP A 442 13.62 13.34 20.11
C ASP A 442 13.62 11.86 20.54
N LEU A 443 12.73 11.04 19.96
CA LEU A 443 12.76 9.59 20.19
C LEU A 443 14.04 8.98 19.64
N PRO A 444 14.54 7.89 20.26
CA PRO A 444 15.69 7.14 19.75
C PRO A 444 15.31 6.29 18.51
N ILE A 445 14.61 6.92 17.56
CA ILE A 445 14.14 6.29 16.32
C ILE A 445 14.89 6.89 15.13
N VAL A 446 15.30 6.06 14.20
CA VAL A 446 15.83 6.47 12.90
C VAL A 446 15.00 5.83 11.79
N TYR A 447 14.86 6.54 10.67
CA TYR A 447 14.01 6.14 9.56
C TYR A 447 14.86 5.82 8.34
N ASN A 448 14.81 4.57 7.89
CA ASN A 448 15.50 4.07 6.70
C ASN A 448 14.49 3.34 5.80
N ILE A 449 13.77 4.12 5.00
CA ILE A 449 12.55 3.71 4.29
C ILE A 449 12.88 3.32 2.86
N ALA A 450 12.36 2.17 2.44
CA ALA A 450 12.38 1.70 1.08
C ALA A 450 11.06 2.07 0.37
N TRP A 451 11.12 2.64 -0.83
CA TRP A 451 9.90 2.98 -1.57
C TRP A 451 9.95 2.46 -3.02
N TYR A 452 8.79 2.26 -3.61
CA TYR A 452 8.66 1.83 -5.00
C TYR A 452 7.40 2.38 -5.69
N GLU A 453 6.25 2.41 -5.04
CA GLU A 453 4.97 2.76 -5.66
C GLU A 453 4.17 3.77 -4.81
N GLN A 454 2.99 4.17 -5.32
CA GLN A 454 2.23 5.32 -4.84
C GLN A 454 1.72 5.19 -3.39
N LYS A 455 1.51 3.97 -2.89
CA LYS A 455 1.15 3.80 -1.46
C LYS A 455 2.29 4.21 -0.53
N ALA A 456 3.54 4.08 -0.96
CA ALA A 456 4.66 4.62 -0.21
C ALA A 456 4.66 6.15 -0.18
N VAL A 457 4.13 6.80 -1.21
CA VAL A 457 4.00 8.27 -1.23
C VAL A 457 3.03 8.75 -0.15
N ILE A 458 1.84 8.16 -0.04
CA ILE A 458 0.89 8.56 1.01
C ILE A 458 1.43 8.30 2.42
N VAL A 459 2.17 7.21 2.62
CA VAL A 459 2.83 6.94 3.92
C VAL A 459 3.88 8.00 4.23
N LEU A 460 4.70 8.38 3.24
CA LEU A 460 5.68 9.46 3.41
C LEU A 460 4.98 10.77 3.78
N LEU A 461 3.95 11.17 3.03
CA LEU A 461 3.21 12.41 3.32
C LEU A 461 2.55 12.37 4.71
N ALA A 462 2.05 11.22 5.14
CA ALA A 462 1.51 11.03 6.48
C ALA A 462 2.59 11.26 7.57
N LEU A 463 3.80 10.73 7.37
CA LEU A 463 4.92 10.95 8.31
C LEU A 463 5.30 12.43 8.37
N LEU A 464 5.36 13.12 7.22
CA LEU A 464 5.65 14.56 7.17
C LEU A 464 4.56 15.38 7.89
N ALA A 465 3.29 15.04 7.68
CA ALA A 465 2.16 15.67 8.34
C ALA A 465 2.19 15.46 9.87
N LEU A 466 2.72 14.35 10.36
CA LEU A 466 2.95 14.07 11.79
C LEU A 466 4.22 14.75 12.34
N GLY A 467 4.95 15.50 11.53
CA GLY A 467 6.16 16.22 11.92
C GLY A 467 7.43 15.36 11.97
N VAL A 468 7.39 14.16 11.42
CA VAL A 468 8.59 13.30 11.35
C VAL A 468 9.60 13.89 10.38
N LYS A 469 10.88 13.90 10.79
CA LYS A 469 12.00 14.46 10.04
C LYS A 469 13.14 13.43 9.92
N ASN A 470 14.16 13.80 9.11
CA ASN A 470 15.39 13.03 8.95
C ASN A 470 15.14 11.61 8.43
N ILE A 471 14.28 11.47 7.43
CA ILE A 471 13.96 10.20 6.79
C ILE A 471 14.98 9.93 5.68
N HIS A 472 15.71 8.81 5.79
CA HIS A 472 16.49 8.27 4.68
C HIS A 472 15.57 7.46 3.77
N LEU A 473 15.49 7.87 2.52
CA LEU A 473 14.58 7.33 1.52
C LEU A 473 15.36 6.66 0.39
N GLY A 474 15.16 5.41 0.18
CA GLY A 474 15.90 4.65 -0.80
C GLY A 474 15.05 3.77 -1.71
N PRO A 475 15.69 3.23 -2.73
CA PRO A 475 17.13 3.35 -3.07
C PRO A 475 17.48 4.67 -3.76
N THR A 476 16.49 5.42 -4.23
CA THR A 476 16.64 6.74 -4.86
C THR A 476 15.51 7.67 -4.38
N LEU A 477 15.73 8.97 -4.46
CA LEU A 477 14.61 9.92 -4.33
C LEU A 477 13.66 9.78 -5.52
N PRO A 478 12.36 10.15 -5.36
CA PRO A 478 11.40 10.08 -6.45
C PRO A 478 11.80 10.93 -7.66
N ALA A 479 11.85 10.31 -8.84
CA ALA A 479 12.31 10.96 -10.06
C ALA A 479 11.34 12.03 -10.61
N PHE A 480 10.11 12.07 -10.15
CA PHE A 480 9.11 13.06 -10.54
C PHE A 480 9.25 14.40 -9.80
N LEU A 481 10.10 14.45 -8.76
CA LEU A 481 10.36 15.68 -8.01
C LEU A 481 11.25 16.61 -8.82
N SER A 482 10.84 17.88 -8.96
CA SER A 482 11.73 18.93 -9.47
C SER A 482 12.87 19.20 -8.49
N PRO A 483 13.97 19.82 -8.93
CA PRO A 483 15.06 20.18 -8.02
C PRO A 483 14.62 21.08 -6.86
N ASP A 484 13.72 22.03 -7.10
CA ASP A 484 13.24 22.95 -6.07
C ASP A 484 12.31 22.24 -5.08
N VAL A 485 11.40 21.40 -5.54
CA VAL A 485 10.53 20.58 -4.64
C VAL A 485 11.38 19.58 -3.85
N ALA A 486 12.35 18.93 -4.46
CA ALA A 486 13.30 18.05 -3.76
C ALA A 486 14.07 18.82 -2.68
N LYS A 487 14.49 20.07 -2.99
CA LYS A 487 15.16 20.93 -2.02
C LYS A 487 14.27 21.31 -0.84
N ILE A 488 13.00 21.61 -1.05
CA ILE A 488 12.05 21.86 0.03
C ILE A 488 11.94 20.64 0.97
N LEU A 489 11.82 19.44 0.41
CA LEU A 489 11.75 18.20 1.19
C LEU A 489 13.04 17.98 2.01
N THR A 490 14.20 18.26 1.42
CA THR A 490 15.49 18.13 2.11
C THR A 490 15.67 19.19 3.19
N ASP A 491 15.46 20.45 2.87
CA ASP A 491 15.74 21.56 3.80
C ASP A 491 14.72 21.66 4.95
N THR A 492 13.45 21.35 4.67
CA THR A 492 12.37 21.48 5.66
C THR A 492 12.22 20.24 6.54
N PHE A 493 12.33 19.06 5.93
CA PHE A 493 12.03 17.80 6.59
C PHE A 493 13.28 16.91 6.80
N GLY A 494 14.42 17.30 6.27
CA GLY A 494 15.65 16.51 6.40
C GLY A 494 15.59 15.18 5.63
N ILE A 495 14.80 15.11 4.54
CA ILE A 495 14.77 13.90 3.71
C ILE A 495 16.11 13.78 2.98
N ALA A 496 16.71 12.60 3.07
CA ALA A 496 17.97 12.29 2.41
C ALA A 496 17.88 10.96 1.64
N GLY A 497 18.70 10.80 0.62
CA GLY A 497 18.91 9.49 0.01
C GLY A 497 19.74 8.58 0.91
N ILE A 498 19.67 7.25 0.69
CA ILE A 498 20.56 6.30 1.34
C ILE A 498 22.00 6.48 0.82
N GLY A 499 22.97 6.31 1.71
CA GLY A 499 24.40 6.27 1.41
C GLY A 499 24.93 4.84 1.27
N THR A 500 26.18 4.65 1.69
CA THR A 500 26.70 3.30 1.93
C THR A 500 26.22 2.79 3.29
N VAL A 501 26.21 1.47 3.48
CA VAL A 501 25.85 0.87 4.78
C VAL A 501 26.73 1.43 5.90
N GLU A 502 28.03 1.58 5.66
CA GLU A 502 28.98 2.10 6.63
C GLU A 502 28.70 3.56 7.00
N ASP A 503 28.48 4.41 6.00
CA ASP A 503 28.20 5.84 6.21
C ASP A 503 26.88 6.03 6.97
N ASP A 504 25.84 5.30 6.61
CA ASP A 504 24.54 5.42 7.24
C ASP A 504 24.56 4.85 8.68
N LEU A 505 25.29 3.76 8.93
CA LEU A 505 25.48 3.26 10.29
C LEU A 505 26.24 4.27 11.15
N LYS A 506 27.28 4.91 10.59
CA LYS A 506 28.01 5.97 11.28
C LYS A 506 27.11 7.18 11.57
N LEU A 507 26.30 7.58 10.63
CA LEU A 507 25.35 8.68 10.80
C LEU A 507 24.30 8.37 11.90
N PHE A 508 23.71 7.18 11.86
CA PHE A 508 22.63 6.82 12.77
C PHE A 508 23.10 6.44 14.17
N PHE A 509 24.29 5.88 14.30
CA PHE A 509 24.79 5.31 15.56
C PHE A 509 26.05 5.99 16.10
N GLY A 510 26.68 6.89 15.33
CA GLY A 510 27.87 7.60 15.73
C GLY A 510 29.13 6.72 15.82
N LYS A 511 29.16 5.61 15.04
CA LYS A 511 30.27 4.63 15.11
C LYS A 511 31.04 4.57 13.79
#